data_235e71926e04947fe82fb5a84f560bb9
#
_entry.id   235e71926e04947fe82fb5a84f560bb9
#
_cell.length_a   1.000
_cell.length_b   1.000
_cell.length_c   1.000
_cell.angle_alpha   90.00
_cell.angle_beta   90.00
_cell.angle_gamma   90.00
#
_symmetry.space_group_name_H-M   'P 1'
#
loop_
_entity.id
_entity.type
_entity.pdbx_description
1 polymer ?
#
loop_
_entity_poly.entity_id
_entity_poly.type
_entity_poly.pdbx_seq_one_letter_code
_entity_poly.pdbx_strand_id
1 'polypeptide(L)'
;STTPAGTDRQQAARDHLWGHMTRQSTWEHGPVPVIVRGKDHHIWDADGRRYIDGLSGLFVVQAGHGRVELAERARQQAEELAFFPLWSYAH
;
A
#
# COMPACT_ATOMS: atom_id res chain seq x y z
N SER A 1 5.70 6.08 -24.29
CA SER A 1 4.77 4.96 -24.30
C SER A 1 3.32 5.44 -24.26
N THR A 2 2.46 4.87 -25.08
CA THR A 2 1.03 5.15 -25.05
C THR A 2 0.29 4.24 -24.07
N THR A 3 1.00 3.29 -23.43
CA THR A 3 0.42 2.37 -22.44
C THR A 3 0.09 3.13 -21.16
N PRO A 4 -1.15 3.07 -20.66
CA PRO A 4 -1.49 3.66 -19.38
C PRO A 4 -0.61 3.11 -18.25
N ALA A 5 -0.22 3.97 -17.31
CA ALA A 5 0.65 3.59 -16.18
C ALA A 5 0.09 2.40 -15.38
N GLY A 6 -1.25 2.35 -15.22
CA GLY A 6 -1.92 1.23 -14.55
C GLY A 6 -1.70 -0.09 -15.27
N THR A 7 -1.71 -0.09 -16.62
CA THR A 7 -1.48 -1.30 -17.41
C THR A 7 -0.05 -1.80 -17.26
N ASP A 8 0.93 -0.91 -17.26
CA ASP A 8 2.34 -1.28 -17.05
C ASP A 8 2.54 -1.89 -15.67
N ARG A 9 1.94 -1.31 -14.65
CA ARG A 9 2.00 -1.82 -13.28
C ARG A 9 1.30 -3.16 -13.14
N GLN A 10 0.16 -3.33 -13.80
CA GLN A 10 -0.57 -4.59 -13.81
C GLN A 10 0.28 -5.71 -14.41
N GLN A 11 0.95 -5.43 -15.52
CA GLN A 11 1.81 -6.42 -16.16
C GLN A 11 3.02 -6.76 -15.30
N ALA A 12 3.65 -5.77 -14.69
CA ALA A 12 4.76 -6.00 -13.77
C ALA A 12 4.34 -6.87 -12.58
N ALA A 13 3.13 -6.65 -12.05
CA ALA A 13 2.61 -7.46 -10.96
C ALA A 13 2.40 -8.91 -11.40
N ARG A 14 1.86 -9.15 -12.59
CA ARG A 14 1.69 -10.50 -13.13
C ARG A 14 3.02 -11.22 -13.28
N ASP A 15 4.04 -10.50 -13.74
CA ASP A 15 5.33 -11.08 -14.09
C ASP A 15 6.21 -11.37 -12.87
N HIS A 16 6.10 -10.56 -11.82
CA HIS A 16 7.11 -10.54 -10.75
C HIS A 16 6.57 -10.65 -9.33
N LEU A 17 5.29 -10.44 -9.11
CA LEU A 17 4.73 -10.37 -7.77
C LEU A 17 4.02 -11.67 -7.39
N TRP A 18 4.33 -12.18 -6.20
CA TRP A 18 3.59 -13.27 -5.59
C TRP A 18 2.67 -12.68 -4.51
N GLY A 19 1.37 -12.55 -4.85
CA GLY A 19 0.38 -12.03 -3.91
C GLY A 19 0.05 -13.03 -2.82
N HIS A 20 0.08 -12.58 -1.57
CA HIS A 20 -0.33 -13.43 -0.45
C HIS A 20 -1.84 -13.66 -0.49
N MET A 21 -2.27 -14.85 -0.08
CA MET A 21 -3.69 -15.23 -0.06
C MET A 21 -4.39 -14.94 -1.40
N THR A 22 -3.64 -15.04 -2.51
CA THR A 22 -4.12 -14.70 -3.83
C THR A 22 -3.99 -15.89 -4.75
N ARG A 23 -5.06 -16.19 -5.48
CA ARG A 23 -5.00 -17.17 -6.56
C ARG A 23 -4.41 -16.48 -7.78
N GLN A 24 -3.15 -16.79 -8.10
CA GLN A 24 -2.41 -16.12 -9.17
C GLN A 24 -3.08 -16.24 -10.55
N SER A 25 -3.79 -17.32 -10.80
CA SER A 25 -4.52 -17.49 -12.07
C SER A 25 -5.57 -16.39 -12.29
N THR A 26 -6.08 -15.78 -11.24
CA THR A 26 -6.99 -14.64 -11.34
C THR A 26 -6.32 -13.47 -12.06
N TRP A 27 -5.04 -13.26 -11.82
CA TRP A 27 -4.27 -12.19 -12.45
C TRP A 27 -3.88 -12.52 -13.88
N GLU A 28 -3.74 -13.81 -14.22
CA GLU A 28 -3.44 -14.24 -15.60
C GLU A 28 -4.62 -13.99 -16.54
N HIS A 29 -5.84 -14.14 -16.05
CA HIS A 29 -7.05 -14.12 -16.86
C HIS A 29 -7.96 -12.92 -16.59
N GLY A 30 -7.56 -12.01 -15.72
CA GLY A 30 -8.36 -10.85 -15.37
C GLY A 30 -7.51 -9.64 -15.05
N PRO A 31 -8.14 -8.50 -14.76
CA PRO A 31 -7.42 -7.29 -14.37
C PRO A 31 -6.76 -7.45 -13.01
N VAL A 32 -5.59 -6.83 -12.86
CA VAL A 32 -4.91 -6.71 -11.58
C VAL A 32 -5.19 -5.31 -11.05
N PRO A 33 -5.98 -5.15 -9.98
CA PRO A 33 -6.20 -3.83 -9.40
C PRO A 33 -4.88 -3.30 -8.82
N VAL A 34 -4.54 -2.07 -9.15
CA VAL A 34 -3.34 -1.42 -8.64
C VAL A 34 -3.77 -0.20 -7.85
N ILE A 35 -3.61 -0.25 -6.53
CA ILE A 35 -3.98 0.85 -5.64
C ILE A 35 -2.80 1.80 -5.54
N VAL A 36 -3.03 3.08 -5.82
CA VAL A 36 -1.96 4.08 -5.92
C VAL A 36 -2.07 5.20 -4.89
N ARG A 37 -3.21 5.37 -4.25
CA ARG A 37 -3.42 6.46 -3.30
C ARG A 37 -4.48 6.08 -2.27
N GLY A 38 -4.32 6.59 -1.06
CA GLY A 38 -5.31 6.49 0.00
C GLY A 38 -5.43 7.79 0.76
N LYS A 39 -6.65 8.14 1.18
CA LYS A 39 -6.92 9.28 2.04
C LYS A 39 -8.18 9.00 2.87
N ASP A 40 -8.05 9.15 4.18
CA ASP A 40 -9.12 8.85 5.13
C ASP A 40 -9.64 7.41 4.93
N HIS A 41 -10.88 7.21 4.57
CA HIS A 41 -11.45 5.87 4.36
C HIS A 41 -11.57 5.49 2.88
N HIS A 42 -10.95 6.26 2.00
CA HIS A 42 -10.99 6.01 0.56
C HIS A 42 -9.64 5.59 0.01
N ILE A 43 -9.67 4.77 -1.04
CA ILE A 43 -8.50 4.40 -1.83
C ILE A 43 -8.82 4.62 -3.31
N TRP A 44 -7.79 4.79 -4.12
CA TRP A 44 -7.92 4.99 -5.58
C TRP A 44 -7.01 4.03 -6.30
N ASP A 45 -7.52 3.46 -7.38
CA ASP A 45 -6.71 2.64 -8.27
C ASP A 45 -5.97 3.50 -9.32
N ALA A 46 -5.13 2.84 -10.11
CA ALA A 46 -4.34 3.50 -11.15
C ALA A 46 -5.19 4.07 -12.28
N ASP A 47 -6.43 3.64 -12.41
CA ASP A 47 -7.38 4.15 -13.40
C ASP A 47 -8.22 5.32 -12.88
N GLY A 48 -7.99 5.74 -11.64
CA GLY A 48 -8.69 6.85 -11.01
C GLY A 48 -10.00 6.50 -10.34
N ARG A 49 -10.35 5.25 -10.25
CA ARG A 49 -11.57 4.81 -9.56
C ARG A 49 -11.38 4.90 -8.05
N ARG A 50 -12.41 5.40 -7.37
CA ARG A 50 -12.40 5.55 -5.92
C ARG A 50 -13.21 4.42 -5.26
N TYR A 51 -12.67 3.89 -4.19
CA TYR A 51 -13.33 2.86 -3.40
C TYR A 51 -13.33 3.24 -1.92
N ILE A 52 -14.28 2.69 -1.17
CA ILE A 52 -14.25 2.75 0.28
C ILE A 52 -13.42 1.56 0.76
N ASP A 53 -12.40 1.83 1.59
CA ASP A 53 -11.57 0.79 2.17
C ASP A 53 -12.24 0.22 3.42
N GLY A 54 -13.15 -0.73 3.23
CA GLY A 54 -13.88 -1.39 4.33
C GLY A 54 -13.04 -2.38 5.12
N LEU A 55 -11.86 -2.76 4.61
CA LEU A 55 -10.95 -3.70 5.27
C LEU A 55 -9.81 -3.03 6.02
N SER A 56 -9.73 -1.70 6.02
CA SER A 56 -8.64 -0.96 6.65
C SER A 56 -7.26 -1.48 6.23
N GLY A 57 -7.06 -1.68 4.92
CA GLY A 57 -5.82 -2.22 4.37
C GLY A 57 -5.48 -3.61 4.91
N LEU A 58 -6.46 -4.42 5.17
CA LEU A 58 -6.40 -5.71 5.86
C LEU A 58 -6.03 -5.53 7.34
N PHE A 59 -6.89 -4.79 8.05
CA PHE A 59 -6.88 -4.60 9.50
C PHE A 59 -5.72 -3.77 10.07
N VAL A 60 -5.05 -2.98 9.25
CA VAL A 60 -3.87 -2.24 9.70
C VAL A 60 -3.99 -0.72 9.59
N VAL A 61 -5.03 -0.20 8.96
CA VAL A 61 -5.22 1.23 8.74
C VAL A 61 -6.41 1.75 9.54
N GLN A 62 -6.38 1.56 10.87
CA GLN A 62 -7.49 1.92 11.75
C GLN A 62 -7.71 3.43 11.85
N ALA A 63 -6.65 4.23 11.73
CA ALA A 63 -6.75 5.69 11.81
C ALA A 63 -7.05 6.36 10.47
N GLY A 64 -7.17 5.59 9.39
CA GLY A 64 -7.36 6.11 8.04
C GLY A 64 -6.06 6.27 7.27
N HIS A 65 -6.22 6.41 5.95
CA HIS A 65 -5.09 6.62 5.04
C HIS A 65 -4.66 8.08 5.03
N GLY A 66 -3.40 8.33 4.69
CA GLY A 66 -2.91 9.67 4.44
C GLY A 66 -2.89 10.59 5.66
N ARG A 67 -2.74 10.04 6.85
CA ARG A 67 -2.65 10.81 8.10
C ARG A 67 -1.27 11.44 8.20
N VAL A 68 -1.19 12.71 7.80
CA VAL A 68 0.07 13.47 7.73
C VAL A 68 0.75 13.58 9.10
N GLU A 69 -0.02 13.77 10.15
CA GLU A 69 0.50 13.87 11.52
C GLU A 69 1.22 12.58 11.97
N LEU A 70 0.75 11.42 11.54
CA LEU A 70 1.40 10.15 11.85
C LEU A 70 2.69 9.99 11.05
N ALA A 71 2.66 10.34 9.77
CA ALA A 71 3.84 10.30 8.91
C ALA A 71 4.92 11.25 9.42
N GLU A 72 4.54 12.46 9.84
CA GLU A 72 5.47 13.44 10.36
C GLU A 72 6.10 12.98 11.68
N ARG A 73 5.32 12.38 12.56
CA ARG A 73 5.85 11.83 13.81
C ARG A 73 6.83 10.69 13.57
N ALA A 74 6.51 9.82 12.61
CA ALA A 74 7.40 8.73 12.21
C ALA A 74 8.71 9.26 11.63
N ARG A 75 8.64 10.30 10.81
CA ARG A 75 9.82 10.95 10.25
C ARG A 75 10.73 11.50 11.35
N GLN A 76 10.16 12.24 12.29
CA GLN A 76 10.92 12.81 13.41
C GLN A 76 11.61 11.72 14.22
N GLN A 77 10.91 10.65 14.54
CA GLN A 77 11.48 9.55 15.31
C GLN A 77 12.57 8.84 14.53
N ALA A 78 12.37 8.60 13.22
CA ALA A 78 13.36 7.93 12.39
C ALA A 78 14.64 8.74 12.23
N GLU A 79 14.55 10.08 12.19
CA GLU A 79 15.73 10.96 12.14
C GLU A 79 16.53 10.91 13.43
N GLU A 80 15.86 10.77 14.55
CA GLU A 80 16.50 10.74 15.88
C GLU A 80 17.00 9.34 16.23
N LEU A 81 16.15 8.36 16.12
CA LEU A 81 16.46 6.96 16.39
C LEU A 81 15.45 6.07 15.67
N ALA A 82 15.85 5.47 14.56
CA ALA A 82 15.00 4.58 13.78
C ALA A 82 14.89 3.19 14.40
N PHE A 83 15.97 2.71 14.97
CA PHE A 83 16.00 1.38 15.60
C PHE A 83 17.14 1.27 16.59
N PHE A 84 16.87 0.62 17.70
CA PHE A 84 17.88 0.07 18.60
C PHE A 84 17.27 -1.12 19.36
N PRO A 85 18.02 -2.19 19.60
CA PRO A 85 17.47 -3.36 20.26
C PRO A 85 17.19 -3.10 21.76
N LEU A 86 16.23 -3.85 22.29
CA LEU A 86 15.93 -3.81 23.71
C LEU A 86 16.79 -4.78 24.53
N TRP A 87 17.81 -5.34 23.93
CA TRP A 87 18.72 -6.30 24.56
C TRP A 87 19.56 -5.60 25.62
N SER A 88 19.03 -5.53 26.84
CA SER A 88 19.58 -4.81 28.00
C SER A 88 19.56 -3.28 27.85
N TYR A 89 18.79 -2.75 26.92
CA TYR A 89 18.62 -1.31 26.67
C TYR A 89 17.15 -0.93 26.69
N ALA A 90 16.90 0.36 26.76
CA ALA A 90 15.57 0.92 26.61
C ALA A 90 15.63 2.15 25.71
N HIS A 91 14.53 2.43 25.07
CA HIS A 91 14.39 3.65 24.26
C HIS A 91 12.94 4.08 24.14
#